data_24f7f4b7803ca873f4ef750ec0a2824e
#
_entry.id   24f7f4b7803ca873f4ef750ec0a2824e
#
_cell.length_a   1.000
_cell.length_b   1.000
_cell.length_c   1.000
_cell.angle_alpha   90.00
_cell.angle_beta   90.00
_cell.angle_gamma   90.00
#
_symmetry.space_group_name_H-M   'P 1'
#
loop_
_entity.id
_entity.type
_entity.pdbx_description
1 polymer ?
#
loop_
_entity_poly.entity_id
_entity_poly.type
_entity_poly.pdbx_seq_one_letter_code
_entity_poly.pdbx_strand_id
1 'polypeptide(L)'
;ILGSNGTGKSTLLKTIVGELEPDSGSVTLASGKKLGYLAQYQETDRTGTIYDIVLSAREDLIQREQELRDMEASMATLTGDALEQLLVNYHRKSEDFEKDGGLVFRSEVAGVLKGLGFVESDFQKTFSMLSGGQKTRVSLGRLLVSKPDVLLLDEPINHLDLHSIEWLETFLANYSGADIVNYAKITLN
;
A
#
# COMPACT_ATOMS: atom_id res chain seq x y z
N ILE A 1 -7.43 10.74 -15.02
CA ILE A 1 -8.69 10.97 -15.76
C ILE A 1 -9.32 12.26 -15.24
N LEU A 2 -9.57 13.21 -16.13
CA LEU A 2 -10.20 14.50 -15.81
C LEU A 2 -11.61 14.58 -16.44
N GLY A 3 -12.57 15.12 -15.69
CA GLY A 3 -13.94 15.33 -16.18
C GLY A 3 -14.87 15.82 -15.07
N SER A 4 -16.01 16.39 -15.45
CA SER A 4 -17.05 16.80 -14.49
C SER A 4 -17.67 15.60 -13.76
N ASN A 5 -18.34 15.84 -12.64
CA ASN A 5 -19.07 14.77 -11.94
C ASN A 5 -20.14 14.17 -12.86
N GLY A 6 -20.33 12.85 -12.80
CA GLY A 6 -21.31 12.13 -13.64
C GLY A 6 -20.82 11.73 -15.04
N THR A 7 -19.57 11.98 -15.43
CA THR A 7 -19.03 11.59 -16.75
C THR A 7 -18.57 10.11 -16.85
N GLY A 8 -18.92 9.27 -15.89
CA GLY A 8 -18.60 7.83 -15.93
C GLY A 8 -17.18 7.45 -15.46
N LYS A 9 -16.42 8.36 -14.85
CA LYS A 9 -15.05 8.08 -14.38
C LYS A 9 -14.97 6.93 -13.37
N SER A 10 -15.78 6.98 -12.31
CA SER A 10 -15.86 5.90 -11.31
C SER A 10 -16.43 4.61 -11.91
N THR A 11 -17.34 4.71 -12.88
CA THR A 11 -17.86 3.57 -13.64
C THR A 11 -16.73 2.87 -14.38
N LEU A 12 -15.87 3.64 -15.08
CA LEU A 12 -14.71 3.10 -15.78
C LEU A 12 -13.75 2.39 -14.79
N LEU A 13 -13.43 3.00 -13.64
CA LEU A 13 -12.57 2.37 -12.64
C LEU A 13 -13.19 1.06 -12.12
N LYS A 14 -14.49 1.05 -11.83
CA LYS A 14 -15.22 -0.14 -11.41
C LYS A 14 -15.23 -1.25 -12.46
N THR A 15 -15.32 -0.88 -13.75
CA THR A 15 -15.19 -1.83 -14.85
C THR A 15 -13.78 -2.41 -14.92
N ILE A 16 -12.73 -1.59 -14.72
CA ILE A 16 -11.35 -2.05 -14.72
C ILE A 16 -11.08 -3.05 -13.60
N VAL A 17 -11.65 -2.84 -12.42
CA VAL A 17 -11.49 -3.77 -11.27
C VAL A 17 -12.43 -4.97 -11.31
N GLY A 18 -13.34 -5.03 -12.29
CA GLY A 18 -14.28 -6.14 -12.44
C GLY A 18 -15.52 -6.07 -11.54
N GLU A 19 -15.79 -4.91 -10.93
CA GLU A 19 -17.04 -4.67 -10.16
C GLU A 19 -18.24 -4.43 -11.08
N LEU A 20 -17.98 -4.02 -12.33
CA LEU A 20 -19.00 -3.82 -13.36
C LEU A 20 -18.57 -4.53 -14.65
N GLU A 21 -19.53 -5.17 -15.33
CA GLU A 21 -19.29 -5.74 -16.65
C GLU A 21 -19.31 -4.63 -17.71
N PRO A 22 -18.36 -4.63 -18.69
CA PRO A 22 -18.40 -3.69 -19.81
C PRO A 22 -19.51 -4.07 -20.79
N ASP A 23 -20.16 -3.09 -21.40
CA ASP A 23 -21.16 -3.31 -22.45
C ASP A 23 -20.56 -4.04 -23.68
N SER A 24 -19.26 -3.88 -23.91
CA SER A 24 -18.51 -4.55 -24.97
C SER A 24 -17.00 -4.55 -24.66
N GLY A 25 -16.27 -5.50 -25.23
CA GLY A 25 -14.83 -5.64 -25.01
C GLY A 25 -14.48 -6.42 -23.75
N SER A 26 -13.22 -6.36 -23.33
CA SER A 26 -12.71 -7.00 -22.13
C SER A 26 -11.60 -6.19 -21.49
N VAL A 27 -11.48 -6.30 -20.17
CA VAL A 27 -10.34 -5.76 -19.41
C VAL A 27 -9.45 -6.95 -19.03
N THR A 28 -8.16 -6.86 -19.36
CA THR A 28 -7.20 -7.91 -19.05
C THR A 28 -5.98 -7.31 -18.36
N LEU A 29 -5.67 -7.81 -17.17
CA LEU A 29 -4.43 -7.51 -16.49
C LEU A 29 -3.36 -8.55 -16.91
N ALA A 30 -2.15 -8.10 -17.19
CA ALA A 30 -1.06 -9.02 -17.54
C ALA A 30 -0.80 -10.00 -16.39
N SER A 31 -0.47 -11.26 -16.74
CA SER A 31 -0.24 -12.31 -15.74
C SER A 31 0.82 -11.91 -14.73
N GLY A 32 0.55 -12.16 -13.45
CA GLY A 32 1.46 -11.85 -12.34
C GLY A 32 1.44 -10.39 -11.89
N LYS A 33 0.70 -9.51 -12.57
CA LYS A 33 0.56 -8.10 -12.17
C LYS A 33 -0.51 -7.92 -11.10
N LYS A 34 -0.22 -7.03 -10.14
CA LYS A 34 -1.12 -6.71 -9.03
C LYS A 34 -1.83 -5.39 -9.31
N LEU A 35 -3.15 -5.41 -9.18
CA LEU A 35 -4.01 -4.24 -9.26
C LEU A 35 -4.37 -3.80 -7.85
N GLY A 36 -4.15 -2.53 -7.54
CA GLY A 36 -4.60 -1.89 -6.31
C GLY A 36 -5.68 -0.85 -6.61
N TYR A 37 -6.79 -0.91 -5.91
CA TYR A 37 -7.91 0.00 -6.07
C TYR A 37 -8.36 0.59 -4.73
N LEU A 38 -8.45 1.90 -4.66
CA LEU A 38 -9.08 2.61 -3.56
C LEU A 38 -10.51 2.97 -3.99
N ALA A 39 -11.47 2.17 -3.57
CA ALA A 39 -12.89 2.52 -3.67
C ALA A 39 -13.23 3.61 -2.65
N GLN A 40 -14.19 4.46 -2.98
CA GLN A 40 -14.64 5.58 -2.16
C GLN A 40 -15.19 5.16 -0.77
N TYR A 41 -15.46 3.87 -0.54
CA TYR A 41 -15.87 3.32 0.75
C TYR A 41 -15.74 1.78 0.79
N GLN A 42 -14.80 1.26 1.55
CA GLN A 42 -14.93 -0.07 2.13
C GLN A 42 -14.62 0.05 3.63
N GLU A 43 -15.67 0.13 4.44
CA GLU A 43 -15.57 -0.18 5.86
C GLU A 43 -15.27 -1.68 6.00
N THR A 44 -14.01 -2.02 5.97
CA THR A 44 -13.60 -3.30 6.55
C THR A 44 -13.34 -3.03 8.03
N ASP A 45 -14.04 -3.75 8.89
CA ASP A 45 -13.77 -3.83 10.33
C ASP A 45 -12.31 -4.31 10.50
N ARG A 46 -11.40 -3.35 10.56
CA ARG A 46 -9.98 -3.64 10.78
C ARG A 46 -9.68 -3.46 12.25
N THR A 47 -9.16 -4.51 12.84
CA THR A 47 -8.63 -4.49 14.20
C THR A 47 -7.16 -4.12 14.18
N GLY A 48 -6.69 -3.40 15.19
CA GLY A 48 -5.30 -2.99 15.31
C GLY A 48 -5.08 -1.49 15.25
N THR A 49 -3.82 -1.09 15.36
CA THR A 49 -3.41 0.31 15.29
C THR A 49 -3.33 0.80 13.83
N ILE A 50 -3.33 2.11 13.64
CA ILE A 50 -3.12 2.71 12.31
C ILE A 50 -1.84 2.17 11.66
N TYR A 51 -0.76 2.12 12.45
CA TYR A 51 0.53 1.64 11.98
C TYR A 51 0.47 0.17 11.55
N ASP A 52 -0.11 -0.70 12.39
CA ASP A 52 -0.21 -2.14 12.09
C ASP A 52 -1.03 -2.41 10.83
N ILE A 53 -2.12 -1.67 10.65
CA ILE A 53 -2.98 -1.80 9.46
C ILE A 53 -2.22 -1.45 8.18
N VAL A 54 -1.45 -0.37 8.19
CA VAL A 54 -0.66 0.01 7.01
C VAL A 54 0.51 -0.94 6.81
N LEU A 55 1.19 -1.33 7.89
CA LEU A 55 2.30 -2.29 7.87
C LEU A 55 1.87 -3.66 7.32
N SER A 56 0.64 -4.12 7.60
CA SER A 56 0.12 -5.40 7.09
C SER A 56 0.04 -5.48 5.56
N ALA A 57 0.17 -4.36 4.85
CA ALA A 57 0.31 -4.36 3.39
C ALA A 57 1.61 -5.03 2.92
N ARG A 58 2.59 -5.18 3.81
CA ARG A 58 3.89 -5.83 3.58
C ARG A 58 4.06 -7.08 4.46
N GLU A 59 2.98 -7.84 4.58
CA GLU A 59 3.00 -9.12 5.31
C GLU A 59 4.10 -10.05 4.79
N ASP A 60 4.36 -10.01 3.49
CA ASP A 60 5.45 -10.72 2.83
C ASP A 60 6.83 -10.42 3.46
N LEU A 61 7.11 -9.15 3.74
CA LEU A 61 8.38 -8.74 4.35
C LEU A 61 8.40 -9.01 5.86
N ILE A 62 7.25 -8.89 6.54
CA ILE A 62 7.15 -9.21 7.98
C ILE A 62 7.50 -10.69 8.20
N GLN A 63 6.94 -11.58 7.39
CA GLN A 63 7.21 -13.02 7.46
C GLN A 63 8.67 -13.35 7.16
N ARG A 64 9.26 -12.74 6.12
CA ARG A 64 10.67 -12.93 5.79
C ARG A 64 11.60 -12.40 6.88
N GLU A 65 11.29 -11.25 7.48
CA GLU A 65 12.05 -10.72 8.61
C GLU A 65 12.04 -11.71 9.79
N GLN A 66 10.88 -12.29 10.10
CA GLN A 66 10.76 -13.29 11.15
C GLN A 66 11.55 -14.57 10.81
N GLU A 67 11.46 -15.02 9.57
CA GLU A 67 12.21 -16.20 9.11
C GLU A 67 13.73 -16.00 9.23
N LEU A 68 14.25 -14.82 8.88
CA LEU A 68 15.66 -14.49 9.04
C LEU A 68 16.07 -14.51 10.53
N ARG A 69 15.25 -13.94 11.42
CA ARG A 69 15.49 -14.00 12.88
C ARG A 69 15.51 -15.42 13.43
N ASP A 70 14.60 -16.28 12.96
CA ASP A 70 14.53 -17.68 13.39
C ASP A 70 15.77 -18.45 12.91
N MET A 71 16.27 -18.13 11.70
CA MET A 71 17.51 -18.69 11.19
C MET A 71 18.72 -18.21 12.03
N GLU A 72 18.80 -16.94 12.37
CA GLU A 72 19.85 -16.39 13.25
C GLU A 72 19.86 -17.09 14.63
N ALA A 73 18.69 -17.27 15.23
CA ALA A 73 18.56 -18.00 16.50
C ALA A 73 19.05 -19.46 16.39
N SER A 74 18.77 -20.11 15.25
CA SER A 74 19.18 -21.49 14.99
C SER A 74 20.70 -21.62 14.81
N MET A 75 21.39 -20.61 14.28
CA MET A 75 22.85 -20.60 14.13
C MET A 75 23.59 -20.79 15.45
N ALA A 76 23.02 -20.33 16.56
CA ALA A 76 23.63 -20.46 17.87
C ALA A 76 23.73 -21.91 18.37
N THR A 77 22.98 -22.85 17.80
CA THR A 77 22.87 -24.24 18.25
C THR A 77 23.43 -25.26 17.25
N LEU A 78 23.63 -24.85 16.01
CA LEU A 78 24.10 -25.73 14.93
C LEU A 78 25.62 -25.69 14.79
N THR A 79 26.21 -26.81 14.31
CA THR A 79 27.65 -26.95 14.03
C THR A 79 27.87 -27.81 12.75
N GLY A 80 29.08 -27.72 12.17
CA GLY A 80 29.45 -28.52 11.00
C GLY A 80 28.62 -28.20 9.75
N ASP A 81 28.37 -29.22 8.92
CA ASP A 81 27.69 -29.08 7.61
C ASP A 81 26.29 -28.44 7.73
N ALA A 82 25.57 -28.70 8.83
CA ALA A 82 24.26 -28.12 9.06
C ALA A 82 24.33 -26.59 9.24
N LEU A 83 25.35 -26.10 9.93
CA LEU A 83 25.59 -24.65 10.06
C LEU A 83 25.99 -24.04 8.72
N GLU A 84 26.87 -24.69 7.95
CA GLU A 84 27.27 -24.20 6.63
C GLU A 84 26.07 -24.06 5.68
N GLN A 85 25.22 -25.06 5.61
CA GLN A 85 24.00 -25.03 4.78
C GLN A 85 23.04 -23.92 5.23
N LEU A 86 22.88 -23.72 6.55
CA LEU A 86 22.05 -22.64 7.09
C LEU A 86 22.61 -21.28 6.72
N LEU A 87 23.91 -21.05 6.82
CA LEU A 87 24.57 -19.80 6.46
C LEU A 87 24.40 -19.45 4.98
N VAL A 88 24.58 -20.42 4.07
CA VAL A 88 24.34 -20.21 2.63
C VAL A 88 22.88 -19.81 2.35
N ASN A 89 21.92 -20.49 2.99
CA ASN A 89 20.51 -20.19 2.81
C ASN A 89 20.15 -18.81 3.40
N TYR A 90 20.66 -18.50 4.59
CA TYR A 90 20.49 -17.19 5.22
C TYR A 90 21.00 -16.07 4.34
N HIS A 91 22.20 -16.17 3.80
CA HIS A 91 22.79 -15.15 2.93
C HIS A 91 21.89 -14.86 1.73
N ARG A 92 21.44 -15.90 1.01
CA ARG A 92 20.54 -15.75 -0.12
C ARG A 92 19.21 -15.05 0.26
N LYS A 93 18.58 -15.51 1.36
CA LYS A 93 17.30 -14.93 1.83
C LYS A 93 17.47 -13.49 2.31
N SER A 94 18.59 -13.17 2.95
CA SER A 94 18.91 -11.81 3.38
C SER A 94 19.10 -10.87 2.19
N GLU A 95 19.80 -11.30 1.14
CA GLU A 95 19.94 -10.52 -0.09
C GLU A 95 18.59 -10.28 -0.79
N ASP A 96 17.74 -11.30 -0.87
CA ASP A 96 16.40 -11.19 -1.46
C ASP A 96 15.51 -10.26 -0.63
N PHE A 97 15.59 -10.32 0.70
CA PHE A 97 14.89 -9.42 1.62
C PHE A 97 15.34 -7.96 1.45
N GLU A 98 16.64 -7.74 1.33
CA GLU A 98 17.22 -6.40 1.10
C GLU A 98 16.77 -5.80 -0.23
N LYS A 99 16.84 -6.58 -1.33
CA LYS A 99 16.38 -6.17 -2.66
C LYS A 99 14.91 -5.77 -2.69
N ASP A 100 14.07 -6.47 -1.94
CA ASP A 100 12.64 -6.21 -1.88
C ASP A 100 12.26 -5.07 -0.91
N GLY A 101 13.28 -4.39 -0.35
CA GLY A 101 13.13 -3.23 0.53
C GLY A 101 12.93 -3.58 2.00
N GLY A 102 13.34 -4.77 2.42
CA GLY A 102 13.19 -5.26 3.79
C GLY A 102 13.84 -4.39 4.87
N LEU A 103 14.91 -3.67 4.53
CA LEU A 103 15.58 -2.78 5.48
C LEU A 103 14.82 -1.46 5.72
N VAL A 104 13.95 -1.06 4.79
CA VAL A 104 13.32 0.27 4.82
C VAL A 104 11.79 0.25 4.92
N PHE A 105 11.12 -0.91 4.76
CA PHE A 105 9.65 -0.95 4.66
C PHE A 105 8.93 -0.37 5.88
N ARG A 106 9.52 -0.52 7.09
CA ARG A 106 8.94 0.06 8.31
C ARG A 106 9.02 1.58 8.34
N SER A 107 10.12 2.16 7.85
CA SER A 107 10.26 3.60 7.72
C SER A 107 9.43 4.16 6.57
N GLU A 108 9.22 3.40 5.50
CA GLU A 108 8.29 3.75 4.42
C GLU A 108 6.85 3.86 4.94
N VAL A 109 6.39 2.89 5.76
CA VAL A 109 5.08 2.95 6.42
C VAL A 109 4.91 4.24 7.22
N ALA A 110 5.90 4.57 8.05
CA ALA A 110 5.88 5.80 8.85
C ALA A 110 5.89 7.05 7.95
N GLY A 111 6.69 7.05 6.88
CA GLY A 111 6.75 8.12 5.88
C GLY A 111 5.42 8.35 5.18
N VAL A 112 4.76 7.28 4.72
CA VAL A 112 3.44 7.34 4.08
C VAL A 112 2.38 7.89 5.05
N LEU A 113 2.34 7.42 6.29
CA LEU A 113 1.41 7.93 7.29
C LEU A 113 1.61 9.42 7.57
N LYS A 114 2.87 9.86 7.72
CA LYS A 114 3.20 11.30 7.88
C LYS A 114 2.79 12.12 6.67
N GLY A 115 3.07 11.63 5.47
CA GLY A 115 2.67 12.27 4.22
C GLY A 115 1.15 12.43 4.09
N LEU A 116 0.38 11.49 4.63
CA LEU A 116 -1.08 11.54 4.69
C LEU A 116 -1.63 12.34 5.89
N GLY A 117 -0.78 13.11 6.58
CA GLY A 117 -1.18 14.03 7.63
C GLY A 117 -1.40 13.38 9.01
N PHE A 118 -0.86 12.19 9.27
CA PHE A 118 -0.80 11.62 10.61
C PHE A 118 0.51 12.00 11.31
N VAL A 119 0.42 12.34 12.58
CA VAL A 119 1.61 12.54 13.45
C VAL A 119 1.95 11.23 14.17
N GLU A 120 3.18 11.08 14.65
CA GLU A 120 3.63 9.82 15.29
C GLU A 120 2.75 9.38 16.47
N SER A 121 2.21 10.34 17.23
CA SER A 121 1.26 10.04 18.32
C SER A 121 -0.05 9.42 17.85
N ASP A 122 -0.39 9.56 16.55
CA ASP A 122 -1.58 8.94 15.98
C ASP A 122 -1.36 7.45 15.64
N PHE A 123 -0.13 7.03 15.44
CA PHE A 123 0.19 5.69 14.94
C PHE A 123 -0.36 4.55 15.81
N GLN A 124 -0.47 4.81 17.11
CA GLN A 124 -1.02 3.85 18.08
C GLN A 124 -2.54 3.94 18.26
N LYS A 125 -3.22 4.87 17.58
CA LYS A 125 -4.68 4.93 17.60
C LYS A 125 -5.28 3.72 16.90
N THR A 126 -6.34 3.17 17.48
CA THR A 126 -7.07 2.06 16.87
C THR A 126 -7.96 2.57 15.73
N PHE A 127 -8.13 1.76 14.71
CA PHE A 127 -8.92 2.10 13.52
C PHE A 127 -10.37 2.48 13.83
N SER A 128 -10.96 1.84 14.84
CA SER A 128 -12.35 2.12 15.28
C SER A 128 -12.55 3.54 15.80
N MET A 129 -11.48 4.17 16.33
CA MET A 129 -11.53 5.53 16.88
C MET A 129 -11.41 6.64 15.83
N LEU A 130 -11.16 6.27 14.57
CA LEU A 130 -10.91 7.22 13.49
C LEU A 130 -12.21 7.76 12.90
N SER A 131 -12.19 9.03 12.47
CA SER A 131 -13.23 9.59 11.61
C SER A 131 -13.24 8.91 10.24
N GLY A 132 -14.35 9.01 9.47
CA GLY A 132 -14.45 8.45 8.13
C GLY A 132 -13.30 8.89 7.22
N GLY A 133 -12.98 10.18 7.20
CA GLY A 133 -11.85 10.71 6.41
C GLY A 133 -10.49 10.18 6.84
N GLN A 134 -10.27 9.97 8.15
CA GLN A 134 -9.05 9.33 8.65
C GLN A 134 -8.97 7.86 8.24
N LYS A 135 -10.08 7.12 8.29
CA LYS A 135 -10.16 5.73 7.82
C LYS A 135 -9.81 5.63 6.34
N THR A 136 -10.33 6.54 5.51
CA THR A 136 -9.98 6.62 4.08
C THR A 136 -8.49 6.86 3.88
N ARG A 137 -7.88 7.78 4.64
CA ARG A 137 -6.43 8.05 4.58
C ARG A 137 -5.58 6.84 4.99
N VAL A 138 -5.98 6.10 6.02
CA VAL A 138 -5.30 4.85 6.42
C VAL A 138 -5.41 3.80 5.31
N SER A 139 -6.59 3.66 4.69
CA SER A 139 -6.80 2.73 3.57
C SER A 139 -5.96 3.12 2.35
N LEU A 140 -5.86 4.42 2.05
CA LEU A 140 -4.97 4.93 1.02
C LEU A 140 -3.51 4.60 1.37
N GLY A 141 -3.06 4.88 2.59
CA GLY A 141 -1.70 4.57 3.03
C GLY A 141 -1.35 3.09 2.88
N ARG A 142 -2.25 2.20 3.29
CA ARG A 142 -2.08 0.76 3.12
C ARG A 142 -1.94 0.37 1.63
N LEU A 143 -2.76 0.96 0.77
CA LEU A 143 -2.71 0.73 -0.66
C LEU A 143 -1.38 1.20 -1.27
N LEU A 144 -0.90 2.41 -0.91
CA LEU A 144 0.36 2.95 -1.40
C LEU A 144 1.57 2.10 -0.97
N VAL A 145 1.58 1.63 0.29
CA VAL A 145 2.63 0.76 0.84
C VAL A 145 2.64 -0.62 0.18
N SER A 146 1.50 -1.12 -0.29
CA SER A 146 1.43 -2.43 -0.97
C SER A 146 2.10 -2.44 -2.34
N LYS A 147 2.42 -1.27 -2.91
CA LYS A 147 3.14 -1.08 -4.19
C LYS A 147 2.57 -1.96 -5.32
N PRO A 148 1.27 -1.87 -5.67
CA PRO A 148 0.72 -2.63 -6.78
C PRO A 148 1.34 -2.19 -8.11
N ASP A 149 1.35 -3.07 -9.12
CA ASP A 149 1.84 -2.72 -10.47
C ASP A 149 0.94 -1.70 -11.17
N VAL A 150 -0.35 -1.74 -10.87
CA VAL A 150 -1.35 -0.76 -11.34
C VAL A 150 -2.13 -0.22 -10.16
N LEU A 151 -2.11 1.10 -9.98
CA LEU A 151 -2.78 1.81 -8.90
C LEU A 151 -3.97 2.61 -9.44
N LEU A 152 -5.16 2.32 -8.94
CA LEU A 152 -6.39 3.03 -9.29
C LEU A 152 -6.90 3.82 -8.08
N LEU A 153 -7.01 5.13 -8.22
CA LEU A 153 -7.48 6.03 -7.16
C LEU A 153 -8.72 6.80 -7.63
N ASP A 154 -9.83 6.64 -6.91
CA ASP A 154 -11.06 7.38 -7.17
C ASP A 154 -11.23 8.52 -6.17
N GLU A 155 -11.02 9.75 -6.63
CA GLU A 155 -11.10 10.99 -5.85
C GLU A 155 -10.30 10.96 -4.53
N PRO A 156 -9.00 10.58 -4.55
CA PRO A 156 -8.22 10.35 -3.33
C PRO A 156 -8.01 11.60 -2.49
N ILE A 157 -8.20 12.79 -3.07
CA ILE A 157 -7.93 14.08 -2.42
C ILE A 157 -9.07 14.58 -1.52
N ASN A 158 -10.27 13.98 -1.59
CA ASN A 158 -11.47 14.49 -0.90
C ASN A 158 -11.35 14.61 0.63
N HIS A 159 -10.38 13.92 1.24
CA HIS A 159 -10.17 13.91 2.70
C HIS A 159 -8.74 14.32 3.09
N LEU A 160 -8.01 14.94 2.16
CA LEU A 160 -6.64 15.39 2.35
C LEU A 160 -6.59 16.91 2.52
N ASP A 161 -5.70 17.38 3.39
CA ASP A 161 -5.31 18.78 3.42
C ASP A 161 -4.30 19.10 2.30
N LEU A 162 -4.02 20.37 2.08
CA LEU A 162 -3.16 20.82 0.99
C LEU A 162 -1.77 20.16 1.03
N HIS A 163 -1.18 20.04 2.22
CA HIS A 163 0.14 19.43 2.39
C HIS A 163 0.13 17.94 2.00
N SER A 164 -0.91 17.20 2.43
CA SER A 164 -1.07 15.79 2.06
C SER A 164 -1.36 15.60 0.57
N ILE A 165 -2.03 16.55 -0.08
CA ILE A 165 -2.24 16.54 -1.54
C ILE A 165 -0.89 16.70 -2.27
N GLU A 166 -0.10 17.72 -1.92
CA GLU A 166 1.22 17.97 -2.53
C GLU A 166 2.17 16.77 -2.33
N TRP A 167 2.13 16.17 -1.14
CA TRP A 167 2.88 14.97 -0.86
C TRP A 167 2.43 13.78 -1.74
N LEU A 168 1.11 13.54 -1.86
CA LEU A 168 0.57 12.47 -2.67
C LEU A 168 0.93 12.64 -4.15
N GLU A 169 0.82 13.86 -4.69
CA GLU A 169 1.23 14.17 -6.07
C GLU A 169 2.72 13.87 -6.29
N THR A 170 3.57 14.25 -5.35
CA THR A 170 5.01 13.93 -5.40
C THR A 170 5.26 12.43 -5.33
N PHE A 171 4.53 11.73 -4.48
CA PHE A 171 4.61 10.27 -4.36
C PHE A 171 4.23 9.58 -5.66
N LEU A 172 3.11 9.98 -6.28
CA LEU A 172 2.62 9.42 -7.54
C LEU A 172 3.56 9.73 -8.71
N ALA A 173 4.13 10.93 -8.76
CA ALA A 173 5.12 11.30 -9.79
C ALA A 173 6.38 10.42 -9.77
N ASN A 174 6.73 9.85 -8.61
CA ASN A 174 7.87 8.94 -8.42
C ASN A 174 7.43 7.46 -8.35
N TYR A 175 6.18 7.16 -8.57
CA TYR A 175 5.67 5.80 -8.50
C TYR A 175 6.21 4.94 -9.66
N SER A 176 6.76 3.77 -9.32
CA SER A 176 7.38 2.90 -10.33
C SER A 176 6.38 2.05 -11.14
N GLY A 177 5.15 1.92 -10.65
CA GLY A 177 4.04 1.27 -11.35
C GLY A 177 3.25 2.24 -12.23
N ALA A 178 2.21 1.73 -12.89
CA ALA A 178 1.22 2.58 -13.56
C ALA A 178 0.19 3.09 -12.56
N ASP A 179 -0.12 4.37 -12.59
CA ASP A 179 -1.20 4.95 -11.80
C ASP A 179 -2.29 5.56 -12.68
N ILE A 180 -3.53 5.35 -12.29
CA ILE A 180 -4.71 5.98 -12.88
C ILE A 180 -5.47 6.68 -11.76
N VAL A 181 -5.41 8.02 -11.76
CA VAL A 181 -6.06 8.84 -10.75
C VAL A 181 -7.25 9.55 -11.36
N ASN A 182 -8.39 9.41 -10.71
CA ASN A 182 -9.58 10.19 -11.02
C ASN A 182 -9.63 11.40 -10.10
N TYR A 183 -9.59 12.60 -10.69
CA TYR A 183 -9.81 13.86 -9.98
C TYR A 183 -11.16 14.46 -10.37
N ALA A 184 -11.99 14.82 -9.38
CA ALA A 184 -13.08 15.75 -9.61
C ALA A 184 -12.47 17.12 -9.97
N LYS A 185 -12.98 17.76 -11.04
CA LYS A 185 -12.51 19.09 -11.44
C LYS A 185 -12.88 20.10 -10.35
N ILE A 186 -11.91 20.53 -9.55
CA ILE A 186 -12.09 21.65 -8.64
C ILE A 186 -12.10 22.91 -9.52
N THR A 187 -13.26 23.48 -9.75
CA THR A 187 -13.37 24.83 -10.30
C THR A 187 -13.13 25.79 -9.14
N LEU A 188 -11.93 26.32 -9.05
CA LEU A 188 -11.66 27.49 -8.20
C LEU A 188 -12.37 28.68 -8.84
N ASN A 189 -13.46 29.16 -8.20
CA ASN A 189 -14.09 30.42 -8.51
C ASN A 189 -13.30 31.54 -7.84
#